data_c7c8a0d9ec04fb094b12a596926d7171
#
_entry.id   c7c8a0d9ec04fb094b12a596926d7171
#
_cell.length_a   1.000
_cell.length_b   1.000
_cell.length_c   1.000
_cell.angle_alpha   90.00
_cell.angle_beta   90.00
_cell.angle_gamma   90.00
#
_symmetry.space_group_name_H-M   'P 1'
#
loop_
_entity.id
_entity.type
_entity.pdbx_description
1 polymer ?
#
loop_
_entity_poly.entity_id
_entity_poly.type
_entity_poly.pdbx_seq_one_letter_code
_entity_poly.pdbx_strand_id
1 'polypeptide(L)'
;YGLYISYDYGSNWKPFQLNLPIVPITDLTIKENDLIVATQGRAFWVLDDLTVLQEKDNAGIAKNLHVFTVNDAYRSEGGGRRRRSAGGGAVQNIGENPLSGAVFNYHLRNTNDSSRVSISIFDKQSKLIKTFSTKSKEAANKLEINEGLNQFAWDQNYPEGEKSDGMILWNGGVGAVKAAPGKYSARFRYGKD
;
A
#
# COMPACT_ATOMS: atom_id res chain seq x y z
N TYR A 1 -26.50 -9.50 10.14
CA TYR A 1 -25.77 -9.54 8.86
C TYR A 1 -24.51 -8.70 9.01
N GLY A 2 -23.39 -9.16 8.43
CA GLY A 2 -22.14 -8.45 8.44
C GLY A 2 -20.98 -9.29 8.97
N LEU A 3 -19.80 -8.70 8.95
CA LEU A 3 -18.57 -9.30 9.42
C LEU A 3 -18.24 -8.74 10.80
N TYR A 4 -17.69 -9.58 11.67
CA TYR A 4 -17.25 -9.22 13.03
C TYR A 4 -15.85 -9.76 13.27
N ILE A 5 -15.09 -9.06 14.08
CA ILE A 5 -13.74 -9.44 14.47
C ILE A 5 -13.61 -9.46 15.99
N SER A 6 -12.86 -10.43 16.51
CA SER A 6 -12.46 -10.51 17.92
C SER A 6 -10.94 -10.50 18.01
N TYR A 7 -10.39 -9.80 18.99
CA TYR A 7 -8.96 -9.75 19.31
C TYR A 7 -8.63 -10.45 20.63
N ASP A 8 -9.63 -11.03 21.29
CA ASP A 8 -9.54 -11.66 22.62
C ASP A 8 -10.15 -13.07 22.63
N TYR A 9 -9.90 -13.81 21.57
CA TYR A 9 -10.34 -15.20 21.41
C TYR A 9 -11.86 -15.39 21.53
N GLY A 10 -12.64 -14.42 21.02
CA GLY A 10 -14.09 -14.51 20.98
C GLY A 10 -14.81 -13.96 22.22
N SER A 11 -14.07 -13.41 23.20
CA SER A 11 -14.68 -12.83 24.39
C SER A 11 -15.44 -11.53 24.07
N ASN A 12 -14.93 -10.72 23.16
CA ASN A 12 -15.60 -9.51 22.66
C ASN A 12 -15.53 -9.43 21.15
N TRP A 13 -16.64 -9.01 20.55
CA TRP A 13 -16.76 -8.89 19.10
C TRP A 13 -17.05 -7.45 18.70
N LYS A 14 -16.39 -6.98 17.63
CA LYS A 14 -16.58 -5.65 17.05
C LYS A 14 -17.02 -5.78 15.60
N PRO A 15 -17.93 -4.91 15.10
CA PRO A 15 -18.26 -4.88 13.68
C PRO A 15 -17.01 -4.63 12.84
N PHE A 16 -16.87 -5.39 11.75
CA PHE A 16 -15.74 -5.31 10.84
C PHE A 16 -16.24 -5.33 9.40
N GLN A 17 -16.96 -4.30 9.01
CA GLN A 17 -17.62 -4.25 7.71
C GLN A 17 -16.76 -3.67 6.60
N LEU A 18 -15.90 -2.70 6.92
CA LEU A 18 -15.13 -1.93 5.94
C LEU A 18 -16.03 -1.45 4.77
N ASN A 19 -15.61 -1.69 3.52
CA ASN A 19 -16.38 -1.41 2.32
C ASN A 19 -17.22 -2.63 1.82
N LEU A 20 -17.23 -3.72 2.59
CA LEU A 20 -18.04 -4.90 2.25
C LEU A 20 -19.53 -4.55 2.26
N PRO A 21 -20.32 -4.91 1.23
CA PRO A 21 -21.75 -4.69 1.24
C PRO A 21 -22.44 -5.45 2.38
N ILE A 22 -23.56 -4.92 2.86
CA ILE A 22 -24.36 -5.56 3.91
C ILE A 22 -25.17 -6.69 3.26
N VAL A 23 -24.60 -7.88 3.25
CA VAL A 23 -25.18 -9.10 2.68
C VAL A 23 -24.87 -10.29 3.60
N PRO A 24 -25.62 -11.39 3.48
CA PRO A 24 -25.25 -12.62 4.18
C PRO A 24 -23.88 -13.10 3.75
N ILE A 25 -23.03 -13.41 4.73
CA ILE A 25 -21.74 -14.06 4.52
C ILE A 25 -21.98 -15.56 4.59
N THR A 26 -21.59 -16.28 3.54
CA THR A 26 -21.81 -17.71 3.41
C THR A 26 -20.60 -18.54 3.81
N ASP A 27 -19.40 -17.99 3.62
CA ASP A 27 -18.16 -18.66 3.99
C ASP A 27 -17.01 -17.67 4.18
N LEU A 28 -15.99 -18.09 4.94
CA LEU A 28 -14.77 -17.35 5.23
C LEU A 28 -13.57 -18.28 5.16
N THR A 29 -12.51 -17.83 4.52
CA THR A 29 -11.23 -18.55 4.56
C THR A 29 -10.07 -17.57 4.57
N ILE A 30 -8.93 -17.99 5.13
CA ILE A 30 -7.67 -17.23 5.09
C ILE A 30 -6.68 -18.05 4.27
N LYS A 31 -6.10 -17.41 3.28
CA LYS A 31 -5.05 -17.97 2.46
C LYS A 31 -3.94 -16.94 2.22
N GLU A 32 -2.69 -17.33 2.48
CA GLU A 32 -1.51 -16.48 2.25
C GLU A 32 -1.61 -15.09 2.90
N ASN A 33 -2.23 -15.06 4.09
CA ASN A 33 -2.50 -13.85 4.87
C ASN A 33 -3.60 -12.92 4.31
N ASP A 34 -4.39 -13.38 3.34
CA ASP A 34 -5.57 -12.67 2.84
C ASP A 34 -6.85 -13.30 3.39
N LEU A 35 -7.83 -12.46 3.77
CA LEU A 35 -9.16 -12.92 4.15
C LEU A 35 -10.07 -12.92 2.92
N ILE A 36 -10.54 -14.10 2.57
CA ILE A 36 -11.49 -14.30 1.46
C ILE A 36 -12.88 -14.50 2.04
N VAL A 37 -13.83 -13.69 1.59
CA VAL A 37 -15.22 -13.66 2.07
C VAL A 37 -16.16 -14.04 0.93
N ALA A 38 -16.88 -15.13 1.08
CA ALA A 38 -17.94 -15.51 0.16
C ALA A 38 -19.28 -14.85 0.59
N THR A 39 -19.95 -14.22 -0.34
CA THR A 39 -21.18 -13.50 -0.07
C THR A 39 -22.36 -14.02 -0.87
N GLN A 40 -23.56 -13.90 -0.34
CA GLN A 40 -24.78 -14.23 -1.08
C GLN A 40 -25.13 -13.07 -2.03
N GLY A 41 -24.91 -13.32 -3.33
CA GLY A 41 -25.34 -12.41 -4.39
C GLY A 41 -24.40 -11.23 -4.68
N ARG A 42 -23.22 -11.14 -4.01
CA ARG A 42 -22.22 -10.09 -4.24
C ARG A 42 -20.81 -10.64 -4.47
N ALA A 43 -20.71 -11.87 -4.98
CA ALA A 43 -19.46 -12.56 -5.33
C ALA A 43 -18.50 -12.74 -4.15
N PHE A 44 -17.21 -12.89 -4.44
CA PHE A 44 -16.15 -13.00 -3.45
C PHE A 44 -15.49 -11.65 -3.22
N TRP A 45 -15.15 -11.39 -1.97
CA TRP A 45 -14.41 -10.21 -1.54
C TRP A 45 -13.11 -10.66 -0.90
N VAL A 46 -12.06 -9.92 -1.12
CA VAL A 46 -10.74 -10.19 -0.53
C VAL A 46 -10.29 -8.97 0.24
N LEU A 47 -9.89 -9.18 1.48
CA LEU A 47 -9.13 -8.22 2.25
C LEU A 47 -7.67 -8.66 2.21
N ASP A 48 -6.89 -7.95 1.43
CA ASP A 48 -5.47 -8.22 1.25
C ASP A 48 -4.69 -7.87 2.54
N ASP A 49 -3.73 -8.71 2.88
CA ASP A 49 -2.75 -8.50 3.94
C ASP A 49 -3.32 -8.24 5.34
N LEU A 50 -3.59 -9.31 6.07
CA LEU A 50 -4.08 -9.26 7.46
C LEU A 50 -3.01 -8.80 8.48
N THR A 51 -1.75 -8.59 8.07
CA THR A 51 -0.63 -8.23 8.96
C THR A 51 -0.97 -7.02 9.83
N VAL A 52 -1.62 -6.01 9.26
CA VAL A 52 -2.03 -4.80 10.00
C VAL A 52 -2.98 -5.12 11.15
N LEU A 53 -3.90 -6.05 10.96
CA LEU A 53 -4.85 -6.48 12.00
C LEU A 53 -4.17 -7.35 13.06
N GLN A 54 -3.27 -8.23 12.64
CA GLN A 54 -2.53 -9.14 13.52
C GLN A 54 -1.52 -8.41 14.39
N GLU A 55 -0.90 -7.35 13.87
CA GLU A 55 0.10 -6.54 14.58
C GLU A 55 -0.49 -5.33 15.32
N LYS A 56 -1.82 -5.14 15.28
CA LYS A 56 -2.49 -3.96 15.82
C LYS A 56 -2.13 -3.65 17.28
N ASP A 57 -1.95 -4.69 18.11
CA ASP A 57 -1.68 -4.55 19.54
C ASP A 57 -0.17 -4.48 19.86
N ASN A 58 0.69 -4.45 18.84
CA ASN A 58 2.12 -4.27 19.06
C ASN A 58 2.43 -2.90 19.64
N ALA A 59 3.28 -2.88 20.67
CA ALA A 59 3.72 -1.66 21.36
C ALA A 59 4.34 -0.60 20.42
N GLY A 60 4.65 -0.97 19.18
CA GLY A 60 5.14 -0.08 18.13
C GLY A 60 4.16 1.01 17.72
N ILE A 61 2.84 0.75 17.78
CA ILE A 61 1.79 1.72 17.41
C ILE A 61 1.78 2.93 18.36
N ALA A 62 2.32 2.79 19.56
CA ALA A 62 2.50 3.91 20.51
C ALA A 62 3.55 4.94 20.04
N LYS A 63 4.42 4.60 19.09
CA LYS A 63 5.43 5.50 18.52
C LYS A 63 4.81 6.43 17.47
N ASN A 64 5.48 7.52 17.16
CA ASN A 64 5.03 8.46 16.13
C ASN A 64 4.95 7.83 14.73
N LEU A 65 5.83 6.89 14.45
CA LEU A 65 5.86 6.07 13.24
C LEU A 65 6.02 4.60 13.63
N HIS A 66 5.12 3.77 13.13
CA HIS A 66 5.23 2.31 13.16
C HIS A 66 5.09 1.79 11.73
N VAL A 67 5.98 0.92 11.31
CA VAL A 67 5.93 0.23 10.01
C VAL A 67 5.62 -1.23 10.27
N PHE A 68 4.55 -1.72 9.66
CA PHE A 68 4.14 -3.12 9.77
C PHE A 68 5.07 -4.03 8.99
N THR A 69 5.08 -5.30 9.31
CA THR A 69 5.82 -6.32 8.54
C THR A 69 5.42 -6.24 7.08
N VAL A 70 6.40 -6.30 6.20
CA VAL A 70 6.23 -6.18 4.75
C VAL A 70 6.26 -7.56 4.12
N ASN A 71 5.25 -7.89 3.35
CA ASN A 71 5.18 -9.13 2.61
C ASN A 71 6.02 -9.09 1.33
N ASP A 72 6.38 -10.25 0.81
CA ASP A 72 7.06 -10.36 -0.48
C ASP A 72 6.17 -9.82 -1.60
N ALA A 73 6.78 -9.05 -2.50
CA ALA A 73 6.08 -8.45 -3.63
C ALA A 73 6.40 -9.18 -4.92
N TYR A 74 5.36 -9.49 -5.68
CA TYR A 74 5.52 -10.10 -6.99
C TYR A 74 5.82 -9.06 -8.06
N ARG A 75 6.79 -9.34 -8.91
CA ARG A 75 7.03 -8.56 -10.11
C ARG A 75 6.05 -9.01 -11.19
N SER A 76 5.03 -8.19 -11.47
CA SER A 76 4.10 -8.43 -12.57
C SER A 76 4.39 -7.48 -13.75
N GLU A 77 4.33 -7.99 -14.98
CA GLU A 77 4.32 -7.18 -16.19
C GLU A 77 2.87 -6.84 -16.54
N GLY A 78 2.54 -5.56 -16.65
CA GLY A 78 1.22 -5.10 -17.09
C GLY A 78 0.16 -4.95 -15.99
N GLY A 79 0.53 -5.04 -14.71
CA GLY A 79 -0.38 -4.77 -13.60
C GLY A 79 -0.67 -3.29 -13.47
N GLY A 80 -1.95 -2.93 -13.55
CA GLY A 80 -2.41 -1.68 -12.97
C GLY A 80 -2.43 -0.44 -13.87
N ARG A 81 -2.95 -0.53 -15.07
CA ARG A 81 -3.76 0.62 -15.50
C ARG A 81 -4.96 0.65 -14.56
N ARG A 82 -4.94 1.55 -13.58
CA ARG A 82 -6.19 1.99 -12.94
C ARG A 82 -7.13 2.31 -14.11
N ARG A 83 -8.05 1.41 -14.41
CA ARG A 83 -9.22 1.81 -15.18
C ARG A 83 -9.91 2.83 -14.28
N ARG A 84 -9.61 4.11 -14.50
CA ARG A 84 -10.55 5.14 -14.13
C ARG A 84 -11.86 4.68 -14.78
N SER A 85 -12.78 4.24 -13.97
CA SER A 85 -14.15 4.05 -14.41
C SER A 85 -14.57 5.39 -15.02
N ALA A 86 -14.61 5.42 -16.36
CA ALA A 86 -15.14 6.56 -17.09
C ALA A 86 -16.66 6.50 -16.97
N GLY A 87 -17.17 6.90 -15.80
CA GLY A 87 -18.60 6.91 -15.52
C GLY A 87 -18.80 7.59 -14.16
N GLY A 88 -19.11 8.88 -14.21
CA GLY A 88 -19.33 9.70 -13.04
C GLY A 88 -20.51 9.22 -12.20
N GLY A 89 -20.21 8.63 -11.08
CA GLY A 89 -21.09 8.26 -9.99
C GLY A 89 -20.25 7.46 -9.01
N ALA A 90 -20.16 7.89 -7.75
CA ALA A 90 -19.55 7.08 -6.71
C ALA A 90 -20.37 5.80 -6.58
N VAL A 91 -19.94 4.73 -7.25
CA VAL A 91 -20.57 3.42 -7.09
C VAL A 91 -20.09 2.90 -5.73
N GLN A 92 -20.99 2.89 -4.77
CA GLN A 92 -20.75 2.34 -3.46
C GLN A 92 -20.61 0.80 -3.55
N ASN A 93 -19.75 0.24 -2.72
CA ASN A 93 -19.54 -1.21 -2.58
C ASN A 93 -18.96 -1.89 -3.82
N ILE A 94 -17.94 -1.27 -4.42
CA ILE A 94 -17.08 -1.92 -5.43
C ILE A 94 -15.75 -2.27 -4.77
N GLY A 95 -15.27 -3.49 -5.03
CA GLY A 95 -13.92 -3.90 -4.69
C GLY A 95 -12.89 -3.14 -5.53
N GLU A 96 -11.79 -2.77 -4.93
CA GLU A 96 -10.62 -2.21 -5.61
C GLU A 96 -9.54 -3.28 -5.69
N ASN A 97 -8.78 -3.28 -6.79
CA ASN A 97 -7.62 -4.16 -6.86
C ASN A 97 -6.53 -3.68 -5.89
N PRO A 98 -5.73 -4.61 -5.34
CA PRO A 98 -4.60 -4.25 -4.49
C PRO A 98 -3.61 -3.35 -5.24
N LEU A 99 -2.84 -2.58 -4.50
CA LEU A 99 -1.78 -1.76 -5.06
C LEU A 99 -0.71 -2.65 -5.70
N SER A 100 -0.26 -2.27 -6.91
CA SER A 100 0.81 -2.99 -7.60
C SER A 100 2.17 -2.60 -7.05
N GLY A 101 3.06 -3.57 -6.87
CA GLY A 101 4.42 -3.37 -6.41
C GLY A 101 4.66 -3.81 -4.97
N ALA A 102 5.71 -3.29 -4.35
CA ALA A 102 5.99 -3.55 -2.94
C ALA A 102 5.17 -2.62 -2.06
N VAL A 103 4.22 -3.18 -1.34
CA VAL A 103 3.28 -2.43 -0.50
C VAL A 103 3.80 -2.34 0.93
N PHE A 104 3.79 -1.14 1.47
CA PHE A 104 4.19 -0.83 2.83
C PHE A 104 3.02 -0.23 3.59
N ASN A 105 2.58 -0.90 4.64
CA ASN A 105 1.61 -0.39 5.59
C ASN A 105 2.36 0.25 6.76
N TYR A 106 1.98 1.47 7.16
CA TYR A 106 2.59 2.16 8.29
C TYR A 106 1.58 3.04 9.00
N HIS A 107 1.75 3.19 10.30
CA HIS A 107 0.89 4.00 11.14
C HIS A 107 1.63 5.26 11.60
N LEU A 108 0.96 6.40 11.47
CA LEU A 108 1.41 7.69 11.99
C LEU A 108 0.48 8.13 13.11
N ARG A 109 1.02 8.35 14.31
CA ARG A 109 0.22 8.72 15.48
C ARG A 109 -0.26 10.17 15.42
N ASN A 110 0.62 11.06 15.00
CA ASN A 110 0.33 12.48 14.88
C ASN A 110 0.88 12.98 13.55
N THR A 111 0.07 13.71 12.83
CA THR A 111 0.51 14.41 11.61
C THR A 111 0.09 15.87 11.69
N ASN A 112 0.91 16.75 11.16
CA ASN A 112 0.60 18.15 10.94
C ASN A 112 1.25 18.60 9.62
N ASP A 113 0.93 19.78 9.15
CA ASP A 113 1.45 20.33 7.88
C ASP A 113 2.99 20.41 7.83
N SER A 114 3.65 20.40 9.00
CA SER A 114 5.10 20.43 9.13
C SER A 114 5.72 19.02 9.24
N SER A 115 4.90 17.97 9.36
CA SER A 115 5.40 16.61 9.49
C SER A 115 6.19 16.23 8.25
N ARG A 116 7.42 15.74 8.47
CA ARG A 116 8.27 15.22 7.40
C ARG A 116 8.30 13.70 7.51
N VAL A 117 7.81 13.05 6.48
CA VAL A 117 7.95 11.61 6.31
C VAL A 117 8.73 11.37 5.02
N SER A 118 9.71 10.48 5.08
CA SER A 118 10.40 10.02 3.89
C SER A 118 10.56 8.51 3.90
N ILE A 119 10.46 7.93 2.71
CA ILE A 119 10.65 6.50 2.44
C ILE A 119 11.75 6.40 1.40
N SER A 120 12.89 5.84 1.77
CA SER A 120 14.03 5.63 0.88
C SER A 120 14.19 4.15 0.59
N ILE A 121 14.22 3.80 -0.69
CA ILE A 121 14.37 2.42 -1.17
C ILE A 121 15.83 2.20 -1.56
N PHE A 122 16.38 1.07 -1.12
CA PHE A 122 17.78 0.68 -1.37
C PHE A 122 17.84 -0.72 -1.98
N ASP A 123 18.83 -0.95 -2.82
CA ASP A 123 19.15 -2.26 -3.34
C ASP A 123 19.92 -3.13 -2.31
N LYS A 124 20.26 -4.35 -2.71
CA LYS A 124 21.00 -5.31 -1.88
C LYS A 124 22.41 -4.85 -1.47
N GLN A 125 23.00 -3.91 -2.19
CA GLN A 125 24.28 -3.28 -1.88
C GLN A 125 24.13 -2.01 -1.03
N SER A 126 22.91 -1.71 -0.54
CA SER A 126 22.58 -0.47 0.18
C SER A 126 22.75 0.80 -0.65
N LYS A 127 22.76 0.68 -1.97
CA LYS A 127 22.72 1.83 -2.87
C LYS A 127 21.32 2.39 -2.95
N LEU A 128 21.18 3.69 -2.78
CA LEU A 128 19.89 4.36 -2.88
C LEU A 128 19.32 4.26 -4.30
N ILE A 129 18.10 3.77 -4.40
CA ILE A 129 17.34 3.72 -5.66
C ILE A 129 16.49 4.98 -5.79
N LYS A 130 15.62 5.24 -4.82
CA LYS A 130 14.65 6.34 -4.88
C LYS A 130 14.22 6.76 -3.48
N THR A 131 13.92 8.06 -3.33
CA THR A 131 13.34 8.59 -2.09
C THR A 131 12.01 9.27 -2.39
N PHE A 132 11.01 8.90 -1.62
CA PHE A 132 9.70 9.53 -1.59
C PHE A 132 9.58 10.38 -0.33
N SER A 133 9.02 11.58 -0.43
CA SER A 133 8.94 12.47 0.72
C SER A 133 7.73 13.40 0.63
N THR A 134 7.19 13.73 1.80
CA THR A 134 6.12 14.77 1.91
C THR A 134 6.59 16.14 1.42
N LYS A 135 7.89 16.41 1.42
CA LYS A 135 8.50 17.68 0.99
C LYS A 135 9.15 17.60 -0.39
N SER A 136 8.93 16.52 -1.13
CA SER A 136 9.46 16.41 -2.49
C SER A 136 8.87 17.50 -3.40
N LYS A 137 9.74 18.13 -4.20
CA LYS A 137 9.34 19.07 -5.24
C LYS A 137 8.80 18.36 -6.49
N GLU A 138 9.24 17.12 -6.69
CA GLU A 138 8.80 16.28 -7.80
C GLU A 138 7.49 15.59 -7.44
N ALA A 139 6.46 15.79 -8.23
CA ALA A 139 5.15 15.20 -7.99
C ALA A 139 5.18 13.65 -7.95
N ALA A 140 6.04 13.03 -8.78
CA ALA A 140 6.20 11.57 -8.83
C ALA A 140 6.83 10.98 -7.56
N ASN A 141 7.51 11.79 -6.76
CA ASN A 141 8.17 11.40 -5.51
C ASN A 141 7.49 11.97 -4.28
N LYS A 142 6.36 12.67 -4.47
CA LYS A 142 5.61 13.26 -3.36
C LYS A 142 4.84 12.18 -2.62
N LEU A 143 5.02 12.15 -1.30
CA LEU A 143 4.31 11.28 -0.40
C LEU A 143 3.15 12.06 0.25
N GLU A 144 1.94 11.51 0.14
CA GLU A 144 0.78 11.98 0.88
C GLU A 144 0.64 11.17 2.15
N ILE A 145 0.37 11.83 3.27
CA ILE A 145 0.25 11.18 4.58
C ILE A 145 -1.00 11.66 5.30
N ASN A 146 -1.58 10.75 6.08
CA ASN A 146 -2.68 11.02 6.98
C ASN A 146 -2.34 10.53 8.38
N GLU A 147 -3.02 11.03 9.39
CA GLU A 147 -2.98 10.46 10.72
C GLU A 147 -3.65 9.08 10.70
N GLY A 148 -3.08 8.13 11.43
CA GLY A 148 -3.53 6.74 11.44
C GLY A 148 -2.81 5.87 10.42
N LEU A 149 -3.54 4.92 9.84
CA LEU A 149 -3.01 3.97 8.89
C LEU A 149 -2.78 4.61 7.53
N ASN A 150 -1.58 4.40 6.99
CA ASN A 150 -1.18 4.82 5.66
C ASN A 150 -0.67 3.62 4.87
N GLN A 151 -0.81 3.69 3.56
CA GLN A 151 -0.31 2.67 2.65
C GLN A 151 0.49 3.35 1.53
N PHE A 152 1.66 2.83 1.25
CA PHE A 152 2.54 3.26 0.16
C PHE A 152 2.96 2.05 -0.66
N ALA A 153 2.95 2.16 -1.97
CA ALA A 153 3.43 1.12 -2.87
C ALA A 153 4.59 1.64 -3.74
N TRP A 154 5.72 0.96 -3.67
CA TRP A 154 6.79 1.16 -4.62
C TRP A 154 6.53 0.31 -5.86
N ASP A 155 6.45 0.94 -7.02
CA ASP A 155 6.19 0.33 -8.32
C ASP A 155 7.33 -0.55 -8.86
N GLN A 156 8.36 -0.76 -8.05
CA GLN A 156 9.58 -1.52 -8.37
C GLN A 156 10.38 -0.95 -9.54
N ASN A 157 10.23 0.34 -9.83
CA ASN A 157 10.99 1.00 -10.87
C ASN A 157 12.19 1.76 -10.30
N TYR A 158 13.30 1.69 -11.03
CA TYR A 158 14.41 2.63 -10.86
C TYR A 158 13.98 4.02 -11.35
N PRO A 159 14.72 5.07 -10.98
CA PRO A 159 14.52 6.38 -11.62
C PRO A 159 14.60 6.28 -13.13
N GLU A 160 13.85 7.14 -13.81
CA GLU A 160 13.99 7.29 -15.27
C GLU A 160 15.42 7.69 -15.61
N GLY A 161 15.90 7.23 -16.78
CA GLY A 161 17.20 7.65 -17.27
C GLY A 161 17.24 9.15 -17.55
N GLU A 162 18.42 9.73 -17.42
CA GLU A 162 18.65 11.14 -17.75
C GLU A 162 18.49 11.37 -19.27
N LYS A 163 17.80 12.43 -19.63
CA LYS A 163 17.70 12.88 -21.02
C LYS A 163 18.79 13.90 -21.26
N SER A 164 19.58 13.71 -22.33
CA SER A 164 20.49 14.75 -22.80
C SER A 164 19.71 15.89 -23.45
N ASP A 165 20.16 17.12 -23.27
CA ASP A 165 19.58 18.28 -23.93
C ASP A 165 19.59 18.08 -25.46
N GLY A 166 18.44 18.32 -26.12
CA GLY A 166 18.28 18.14 -27.55
C GLY A 166 18.04 16.69 -28.00
N MET A 167 17.94 15.72 -27.11
CA MET A 167 17.63 14.33 -27.48
C MET A 167 16.21 14.23 -28.05
N ILE A 168 16.10 13.88 -29.32
CA ILE A 168 14.84 13.58 -30.00
C ILE A 168 14.63 12.07 -29.99
N LEU A 169 13.62 11.63 -29.26
CA LEU A 169 13.21 10.22 -29.21
C LEU A 169 12.01 10.03 -30.14
N TRP A 170 12.21 9.39 -31.27
CA TRP A 170 11.16 9.03 -32.19
C TRP A 170 10.29 7.92 -31.58
N ASN A 171 9.10 8.28 -31.11
CA ASN A 171 8.13 7.34 -30.52
C ASN A 171 8.66 6.48 -29.34
N GLY A 172 9.72 6.93 -28.70
CA GLY A 172 10.34 6.27 -27.55
C GLY A 172 10.46 7.23 -26.35
N GLY A 173 10.72 6.71 -25.18
CA GLY A 173 11.00 7.44 -23.95
C GLY A 173 12.16 6.81 -23.19
N VAL A 174 12.84 7.59 -22.37
CA VAL A 174 13.81 7.04 -21.41
C VAL A 174 12.97 6.54 -20.21
N GLY A 175 12.36 5.36 -20.38
CA GLY A 175 11.50 4.77 -19.36
C GLY A 175 12.29 4.27 -18.17
N ALA A 176 11.63 4.20 -17.03
CA ALA A 176 12.16 3.58 -15.84
C ALA A 176 12.32 2.05 -16.06
N VAL A 177 13.43 1.50 -15.57
CA VAL A 177 13.68 0.06 -15.62
C VAL A 177 13.15 -0.59 -14.35
N LYS A 178 12.41 -1.69 -14.49
CA LYS A 178 11.96 -2.48 -13.34
C LYS A 178 13.12 -3.15 -12.62
N ALA A 179 13.07 -3.10 -11.30
CA ALA A 179 14.01 -3.78 -10.43
C ALA A 179 14.02 -5.29 -10.67
N ALA A 180 15.20 -5.90 -10.69
CA ALA A 180 15.34 -7.34 -10.81
C ALA A 180 14.80 -8.03 -9.53
N PRO A 181 14.33 -9.29 -9.63
CA PRO A 181 13.98 -10.05 -8.43
C PRO A 181 15.15 -10.12 -7.45
N GLY A 182 14.90 -9.86 -6.17
CA GLY A 182 15.95 -9.82 -5.15
C GLY A 182 15.49 -9.16 -3.86
N LYS A 183 16.43 -9.00 -2.93
CA LYS A 183 16.19 -8.33 -1.66
C LYS A 183 16.45 -6.83 -1.80
N TYR A 184 15.51 -6.06 -1.33
CA TYR A 184 15.54 -4.61 -1.25
C TYR A 184 15.26 -4.19 0.19
N SER A 185 15.63 -3.00 0.58
CA SER A 185 15.30 -2.46 1.90
C SER A 185 14.66 -1.09 1.76
N ALA A 186 13.71 -0.81 2.65
CA ALA A 186 13.06 0.49 2.76
C ALA A 186 13.42 1.12 4.11
N ARG A 187 13.82 2.39 4.10
CA ARG A 187 14.09 3.16 5.31
C ARG A 187 13.05 4.26 5.45
N PHE A 188 12.31 4.19 6.54
CA PHE A 188 11.35 5.20 6.92
C PHE A 188 11.96 6.18 7.91
N ARG A 189 11.71 7.47 7.72
CA ARG A 189 12.09 8.54 8.64
C ARG A 189 10.88 9.41 8.92
N TYR A 190 10.70 9.80 10.17
CA TYR A 190 9.68 10.72 10.64
C TYR A 190 10.30 11.80 11.51
N GLY A 191 9.94 13.06 11.28
CA GLY A 191 10.41 14.20 12.07
C GLY A 191 11.41 15.06 11.31
N LYS A 192 12.01 16.00 12.04
CA LYS A 192 13.11 16.83 11.54
C LYS A 192 14.38 15.96 11.47
N ASP A 193 15.21 16.19 10.47
CA ASP A 193 16.54 15.56 10.32
C ASP A 193 17.40 15.78 11.54
#